data_14a23e568d05d3094c9426a1686e08d5
#
_entry.id   14a23e568d05d3094c9426a1686e08d5
#
_cell.length_a   1.000
_cell.length_b   1.000
_cell.length_c   1.000
_cell.angle_alpha   90.00
_cell.angle_beta   90.00
_cell.angle_gamma   90.00
#
_symmetry.space_group_name_H-M   'P 1'
#
loop_
_entity.id
_entity.type
_entity.pdbx_description
1 polymer ?
#
loop_
_entity_poly.entity_id
_entity_poly.type
_entity_poly.pdbx_seq_one_letter_code
_entity_poly.pdbx_strand_id
1 'polypeptide(L)'
;MVVALIIIIFLLFTYLLFNPLDKSSNARDFYKRNLGIGPDAALWSSGGLYFRWQSNNPENNNLPKLNIFYRTFGNINNPAIVMVHGWPTSSYDFKELISYLEKEYFIAVIDTPGYGFSDKPKGSYRYSISDDARLLDYFIREILDLRKFTLLTHDKGDSVGFAFLALYQKTDTLIYKIDHHVILNGGIYLPLAKLSAVQKYLTIPIFGQFMTRFILTPDRFTKLLAKIYFPALTKKQQLNISSIFNYQGGTTVFPKTLKYIQDRRQFEQAWLKTLKQSKIPATLIWGERDPIAKTEIADFIWDNYLKNRDAPASYWRIPCASHYLQNDQPSILAQLINQSLSGKNIVFIKEKDLKCIPTLVDETWQKNK
;
A
#
# COMPACT_ATOMS: atom_id res chain seq x y z
N MET A 1 -8.93 30.28 39.60
CA MET A 1 -10.00 29.39 39.09
C MET A 1 -9.88 29.11 37.60
N VAL A 2 -9.88 30.12 36.73
CA VAL A 2 -9.80 29.93 35.26
C VAL A 2 -8.53 29.19 34.80
N VAL A 3 -7.34 29.53 35.33
CA VAL A 3 -6.06 28.87 34.99
C VAL A 3 -6.06 27.39 35.40
N ALA A 4 -6.60 27.07 36.59
CA ALA A 4 -6.71 25.68 37.03
C ALA A 4 -7.67 24.87 36.14
N LEU A 5 -8.76 25.48 35.68
CA LEU A 5 -9.70 24.85 34.74
C LEU A 5 -9.02 24.59 33.36
N ILE A 6 -8.26 25.53 32.87
CA ILE A 6 -7.47 25.38 31.62
C ILE A 6 -6.46 24.26 31.73
N ILE A 7 -5.73 24.18 32.86
CA ILE A 7 -4.77 23.10 33.13
C ILE A 7 -5.46 21.73 33.20
N ILE A 8 -6.60 21.64 33.91
CA ILE A 8 -7.39 20.39 33.99
C ILE A 8 -7.90 19.97 32.62
N ILE A 9 -8.44 20.91 31.84
CA ILE A 9 -8.88 20.65 30.46
C ILE A 9 -7.70 20.19 29.61
N PHE A 10 -6.53 20.83 29.72
CA PHE A 10 -5.33 20.43 29.00
C PHE A 10 -4.81 19.06 29.42
N LEU A 11 -4.79 18.74 30.72
CA LEU A 11 -4.39 17.43 31.24
C LEU A 11 -5.39 16.33 30.83
N LEU A 12 -6.70 16.60 30.92
CA LEU A 12 -7.72 15.67 30.45
C LEU A 12 -7.60 15.43 28.95
N PHE A 13 -7.33 16.47 28.21
CA PHE A 13 -7.13 16.45 26.77
C PHE A 13 -5.88 15.64 26.38
N THR A 14 -4.75 15.84 27.07
CA THR A 14 -3.54 15.04 26.85
C THR A 14 -3.77 13.59 27.26
N TYR A 15 -4.44 13.32 28.38
CA TYR A 15 -4.80 11.97 28.78
C TYR A 15 -5.65 11.27 27.73
N LEU A 16 -6.69 11.94 27.20
CA LEU A 16 -7.54 11.39 26.15
C LEU A 16 -6.79 11.19 24.81
N LEU A 17 -5.79 12.02 24.49
CA LEU A 17 -4.98 11.87 23.29
C LEU A 17 -4.12 10.58 23.30
N PHE A 18 -3.62 10.18 24.46
CA PHE A 18 -2.65 9.10 24.57
C PHE A 18 -3.25 7.77 25.03
N ASN A 19 -4.51 7.75 25.53
CA ASN A 19 -5.15 6.51 25.94
C ASN A 19 -5.89 5.82 24.77
N PRO A 20 -5.76 4.50 24.63
CA PRO A 20 -6.43 3.75 23.59
C PRO A 20 -7.95 3.69 23.83
N LEU A 21 -8.75 3.90 22.79
CA LEU A 21 -10.23 3.83 22.83
C LEU A 21 -10.79 2.41 22.61
N ASP A 22 -10.00 1.51 22.06
CA ASP A 22 -10.46 0.15 21.75
C ASP A 22 -9.41 -0.90 22.14
N LYS A 23 -9.88 -1.96 22.81
CA LYS A 23 -9.08 -3.11 23.27
C LYS A 23 -9.39 -4.38 22.49
N SER A 24 -10.12 -4.32 21.37
CA SER A 24 -10.47 -5.52 20.60
C SER A 24 -9.23 -6.20 20.03
N SER A 25 -9.11 -7.50 20.28
CA SER A 25 -7.91 -8.27 19.96
C SER A 25 -7.91 -8.86 18.55
N ASN A 26 -9.05 -8.90 17.85
CA ASN A 26 -9.13 -9.40 16.48
C ASN A 26 -10.29 -8.78 15.68
N ALA A 27 -10.19 -8.82 14.34
CA ALA A 27 -11.17 -8.23 13.44
C ALA A 27 -12.55 -8.89 13.56
N ARG A 28 -12.63 -10.20 13.78
CA ARG A 28 -13.90 -10.93 13.89
C ARG A 28 -14.72 -10.44 15.10
N ASP A 29 -14.09 -10.25 16.25
CA ASP A 29 -14.76 -9.77 17.46
C ASP A 29 -15.12 -8.30 17.39
N PHE A 30 -14.28 -7.49 16.74
CA PHE A 30 -14.60 -6.10 16.42
C PHE A 30 -15.90 -6.02 15.59
N TYR A 31 -16.02 -6.83 14.55
CA TYR A 31 -17.17 -6.81 13.66
C TYR A 31 -18.45 -7.38 14.29
N LYS A 32 -18.36 -8.33 15.19
CA LYS A 32 -19.52 -8.82 15.96
C LYS A 32 -20.13 -7.75 16.87
N ARG A 33 -19.32 -6.85 17.41
CA ARG A 33 -19.75 -5.81 18.37
C ARG A 33 -20.24 -4.53 17.72
N ASN A 34 -19.85 -4.27 16.48
CA ASN A 34 -20.17 -3.02 15.78
C ASN A 34 -21.18 -3.29 14.65
N LEU A 35 -22.48 -3.23 15.00
CA LEU A 35 -23.57 -3.28 14.03
C LEU A 35 -23.50 -2.04 13.12
N GLY A 36 -23.39 -2.22 11.80
CA GLY A 36 -23.31 -1.12 10.82
C GLY A 36 -22.00 -1.09 10.00
N ILE A 37 -21.19 -2.11 10.13
CA ILE A 37 -19.95 -2.31 9.39
C ILE A 37 -20.23 -2.68 7.94
N GLY A 38 -19.37 -2.20 7.03
CA GLY A 38 -19.42 -2.53 5.62
C GLY A 38 -19.34 -4.05 5.39
N PRO A 39 -20.33 -4.64 4.72
CA PRO A 39 -20.43 -6.10 4.60
C PRO A 39 -19.24 -6.74 3.88
N ASP A 40 -18.66 -6.04 2.89
CA ASP A 40 -17.51 -6.57 2.16
C ASP A 40 -16.22 -6.49 3.00
N ALA A 41 -16.08 -5.47 3.86
CA ALA A 41 -14.98 -5.39 4.82
C ALA A 41 -15.06 -6.52 5.87
N ALA A 42 -16.26 -6.86 6.32
CA ALA A 42 -16.50 -7.99 7.22
C ALA A 42 -16.11 -9.33 6.56
N LEU A 43 -16.53 -9.55 5.31
CA LEU A 43 -16.14 -10.74 4.53
C LEU A 43 -14.62 -10.77 4.29
N TRP A 44 -14.02 -9.62 3.99
CA TRP A 44 -12.57 -9.53 3.81
C TRP A 44 -11.83 -9.95 5.08
N SER A 45 -12.24 -9.44 6.23
CA SER A 45 -11.61 -9.76 7.51
C SER A 45 -11.78 -11.23 7.92
N SER A 46 -12.97 -11.80 7.67
CA SER A 46 -13.29 -13.18 8.07
C SER A 46 -12.52 -14.24 7.27
N GLY A 47 -12.13 -13.93 6.04
CA GLY A 47 -11.31 -14.79 5.19
C GLY A 47 -9.81 -14.59 5.37
N GLY A 48 -9.38 -13.75 6.31
CA GLY A 48 -7.98 -13.48 6.55
C GLY A 48 -7.34 -14.35 7.62
N LEU A 49 -6.03 -14.41 7.57
CA LEU A 49 -5.17 -15.14 8.48
C LEU A 49 -4.25 -14.15 9.20
N TYR A 50 -3.63 -14.61 10.29
CA TYR A 50 -2.69 -13.82 11.07
C TYR A 50 -1.44 -14.61 11.36
N PHE A 51 -0.29 -13.91 11.37
CA PHE A 51 0.95 -14.43 11.95
C PHE A 51 1.55 -13.43 12.94
N ARG A 52 2.41 -13.93 13.82
CA ARG A 52 3.12 -13.11 14.80
C ARG A 52 4.45 -12.67 14.25
N TRP A 53 4.69 -11.35 14.26
CA TRP A 53 5.93 -10.77 13.78
C TRP A 53 6.58 -9.85 14.80
N GLN A 54 7.90 -9.96 14.95
CA GLN A 54 8.71 -9.08 15.76
C GLN A 54 9.36 -8.04 14.86
N SER A 55 9.15 -6.75 15.14
CA SER A 55 9.85 -5.68 14.44
C SER A 55 11.37 -5.82 14.60
N ASN A 56 12.08 -5.67 13.50
CA ASN A 56 13.55 -5.68 13.47
C ASN A 56 14.15 -4.29 13.58
N ASN A 57 13.32 -3.26 13.80
CA ASN A 57 13.80 -1.91 14.08
C ASN A 57 14.33 -1.85 15.52
N PRO A 58 15.59 -1.41 15.76
CA PRO A 58 16.15 -1.32 17.12
C PRO A 58 15.28 -0.51 18.09
N GLU A 59 14.59 0.53 17.63
CA GLU A 59 13.66 1.32 18.45
C GLU A 59 12.43 0.51 18.92
N ASN A 60 12.15 -0.63 18.29
CA ASN A 60 11.00 -1.47 18.58
C ASN A 60 11.37 -2.80 19.28
N ASN A 61 12.64 -3.08 19.54
CA ASN A 61 13.12 -4.39 20.02
C ASN A 61 12.45 -4.88 21.30
N ASN A 62 12.09 -3.94 22.19
CA ASN A 62 11.47 -4.25 23.47
C ASN A 62 9.92 -4.21 23.44
N LEU A 63 9.34 -4.04 22.26
CA LEU A 63 7.89 -3.99 22.09
C LEU A 63 7.33 -5.39 21.78
N PRO A 64 6.06 -5.64 22.11
CA PRO A 64 5.41 -6.93 21.83
C PRO A 64 5.38 -7.27 20.34
N LYS A 65 5.40 -8.57 20.03
CA LYS A 65 5.12 -9.06 18.68
C LYS A 65 3.74 -8.61 18.22
N LEU A 66 3.65 -8.21 16.97
CA LEU A 66 2.42 -7.75 16.32
C LEU A 66 1.69 -8.91 15.64
N ASN A 67 0.36 -8.84 15.62
CA ASN A 67 -0.47 -9.66 14.73
C ASN A 67 -0.54 -8.99 13.38
N ILE A 68 -0.05 -9.68 12.36
CA ILE A 68 -0.04 -9.20 10.98
C ILE A 68 -1.09 -9.96 10.19
N PHE A 69 -2.02 -9.22 9.61
CA PHE A 69 -3.08 -9.75 8.77
C PHE A 69 -2.61 -9.98 7.35
N TYR A 70 -3.04 -11.09 6.76
CA TYR A 70 -2.83 -11.38 5.34
C TYR A 70 -3.98 -12.23 4.77
N ARG A 71 -4.08 -12.26 3.45
CA ARG A 71 -4.97 -13.17 2.72
C ARG A 71 -4.25 -13.79 1.54
N THR A 72 -4.72 -14.97 1.15
CA THR A 72 -4.29 -15.64 -0.07
C THR A 72 -5.50 -16.01 -0.92
N PHE A 73 -5.30 -16.07 -2.24
CA PHE A 73 -6.32 -16.38 -3.23
C PHE A 73 -5.71 -17.23 -4.34
N GLY A 74 -6.56 -17.97 -5.06
CA GLY A 74 -6.12 -18.82 -6.15
C GLY A 74 -5.44 -20.11 -5.69
N ASN A 75 -4.91 -20.87 -6.66
CA ASN A 75 -4.26 -22.14 -6.39
C ASN A 75 -2.77 -21.90 -6.07
N ILE A 76 -2.27 -22.50 -4.98
CA ILE A 76 -0.87 -22.37 -4.53
C ILE A 76 0.15 -22.84 -5.58
N ASN A 77 -0.25 -23.73 -6.49
CA ASN A 77 0.60 -24.25 -7.57
C ASN A 77 0.71 -23.30 -8.77
N ASN A 78 -0.10 -22.23 -8.81
CA ASN A 78 -0.02 -21.21 -9.85
C ASN A 78 1.15 -20.26 -9.60
N PRO A 79 1.62 -19.50 -10.63
CA PRO A 79 2.59 -18.44 -10.44
C PRO A 79 2.13 -17.44 -9.37
N ALA A 80 3.01 -17.09 -8.45
CA ALA A 80 2.66 -16.27 -7.30
C ALA A 80 2.78 -14.77 -7.59
N ILE A 81 1.83 -13.98 -7.06
CA ILE A 81 1.89 -12.51 -6.99
C ILE A 81 1.74 -12.08 -5.54
N VAL A 82 2.72 -11.35 -5.02
CA VAL A 82 2.68 -10.72 -3.69
C VAL A 82 2.39 -9.22 -3.87
N MET A 83 1.30 -8.74 -3.26
CA MET A 83 0.83 -7.36 -3.43
C MET A 83 1.00 -6.56 -2.14
N VAL A 84 1.56 -5.34 -2.25
CA VAL A 84 1.86 -4.44 -1.13
C VAL A 84 1.12 -3.11 -1.31
N HIS A 85 0.24 -2.81 -0.35
CA HIS A 85 -0.64 -1.63 -0.37
C HIS A 85 0.08 -0.33 0.00
N GLY A 86 -0.64 0.78 -0.23
CA GLY A 86 -0.22 2.14 0.05
C GLY A 86 -0.73 2.77 1.35
N TRP A 87 -0.44 4.05 1.53
CA TRP A 87 -0.98 4.89 2.60
C TRP A 87 -2.26 5.60 2.10
N PRO A 88 -3.32 5.70 2.88
CA PRO A 88 -3.52 5.23 4.25
C PRO A 88 -4.30 3.91 4.34
N THR A 89 -4.53 3.25 3.21
CA THR A 89 -5.45 2.13 3.03
C THR A 89 -4.83 0.78 3.43
N SER A 90 -5.20 -0.31 2.77
CA SER A 90 -4.82 -1.66 3.15
C SER A 90 -4.84 -2.61 1.95
N SER A 91 -4.55 -3.87 2.18
CA SER A 91 -4.68 -4.93 1.17
C SER A 91 -6.07 -5.03 0.53
N TYR A 92 -7.10 -4.49 1.17
CA TYR A 92 -8.47 -4.41 0.64
C TYR A 92 -8.56 -3.65 -0.69
N ASP A 93 -7.62 -2.75 -0.97
CA ASP A 93 -7.56 -2.00 -2.23
C ASP A 93 -7.44 -2.89 -3.47
N PHE A 94 -6.86 -4.09 -3.31
CA PHE A 94 -6.66 -5.04 -4.39
C PHE A 94 -7.86 -5.97 -4.63
N LYS A 95 -8.93 -5.85 -3.83
CA LYS A 95 -10.08 -6.77 -3.87
C LYS A 95 -10.65 -6.96 -5.27
N GLU A 96 -10.87 -5.86 -5.99
CA GLU A 96 -11.45 -5.94 -7.34
C GLU A 96 -10.44 -6.53 -8.34
N LEU A 97 -9.18 -6.12 -8.28
CA LEU A 97 -8.11 -6.66 -9.14
C LEU A 97 -7.91 -8.18 -8.93
N ILE A 98 -7.94 -8.64 -7.68
CA ILE A 98 -7.78 -10.05 -7.33
C ILE A 98 -8.80 -10.91 -8.06
N SER A 99 -10.05 -10.48 -8.15
CA SER A 99 -11.12 -11.24 -8.82
C SER A 99 -10.87 -11.55 -10.30
N TYR A 100 -10.01 -10.74 -10.96
CA TYR A 100 -9.60 -10.96 -12.34
C TYR A 100 -8.34 -11.83 -12.48
N LEU A 101 -7.54 -11.96 -11.42
CA LEU A 101 -6.25 -12.64 -11.46
C LEU A 101 -6.24 -14.01 -10.74
N GLU A 102 -7.10 -14.23 -9.75
CA GLU A 102 -7.06 -15.40 -8.86
C GLU A 102 -7.25 -16.76 -9.54
N LYS A 103 -7.80 -16.79 -10.77
CA LYS A 103 -7.92 -18.02 -11.55
C LYS A 103 -6.58 -18.48 -12.14
N GLU A 104 -5.70 -17.55 -12.45
CA GLU A 104 -4.41 -17.80 -13.13
C GLU A 104 -3.22 -17.73 -12.18
N TYR A 105 -3.36 -17.03 -11.05
CA TYR A 105 -2.28 -16.76 -10.11
C TYR A 105 -2.63 -17.19 -8.69
N PHE A 106 -1.61 -17.59 -7.95
CA PHE A 106 -1.65 -17.56 -6.49
C PHE A 106 -1.34 -16.15 -6.02
N ILE A 107 -2.25 -15.53 -5.30
CA ILE A 107 -2.12 -14.13 -4.88
C ILE A 107 -2.03 -14.05 -3.37
N ALA A 108 -1.03 -13.36 -2.86
CA ALA A 108 -0.88 -13.06 -1.44
C ALA A 108 -0.88 -11.55 -1.21
N VAL A 109 -1.68 -11.08 -0.26
CA VAL A 109 -1.77 -9.69 0.15
C VAL A 109 -1.56 -9.57 1.66
N ILE A 110 -0.90 -8.53 2.11
CA ILE A 110 -0.54 -8.29 3.50
C ILE A 110 -0.92 -6.87 3.93
N ASP A 111 -1.41 -6.72 5.16
CA ASP A 111 -1.55 -5.40 5.80
C ASP A 111 -0.32 -5.11 6.64
N THR A 112 0.44 -4.07 6.30
CA THR A 112 1.59 -3.64 7.10
C THR A 112 1.15 -3.08 8.47
N PRO A 113 2.02 -3.03 9.51
CA PRO A 113 1.68 -2.47 10.81
C PRO A 113 1.05 -1.07 10.72
N GLY A 114 -0.05 -0.86 11.43
CA GLY A 114 -0.78 0.42 11.40
C GLY A 114 -1.91 0.49 10.37
N TYR A 115 -2.04 -0.50 9.50
CA TYR A 115 -3.02 -0.51 8.39
C TYR A 115 -3.96 -1.70 8.44
N GLY A 116 -5.09 -1.58 7.76
CA GLY A 116 -6.04 -2.65 7.53
C GLY A 116 -6.46 -3.37 8.81
N PHE A 117 -6.29 -4.67 8.83
CA PHE A 117 -6.60 -5.54 9.97
C PHE A 117 -5.37 -5.98 10.77
N SER A 118 -4.18 -5.51 10.42
CA SER A 118 -2.98 -5.67 11.25
C SER A 118 -3.03 -4.79 12.50
N ASP A 119 -2.23 -5.13 13.50
CA ASP A 119 -2.11 -4.35 14.74
C ASP A 119 -1.71 -2.90 14.47
N LYS A 120 -2.22 -2.00 15.32
CA LYS A 120 -2.01 -0.56 15.28
C LYS A 120 -1.18 -0.08 16.47
N PRO A 121 0.12 -0.43 16.53
CA PRO A 121 0.95 -0.09 17.68
C PRO A 121 1.00 1.42 17.89
N LYS A 122 0.84 1.81 19.16
CA LYS A 122 0.83 3.19 19.67
C LYS A 122 2.09 3.47 20.49
N GLY A 123 2.11 4.56 21.22
CA GLY A 123 3.23 4.88 22.13
C GLY A 123 4.54 5.12 21.38
N SER A 124 5.60 4.43 21.77
CA SER A 124 6.95 4.58 21.21
C SER A 124 7.20 3.84 19.90
N TYR A 125 6.24 3.06 19.39
CA TYR A 125 6.45 2.29 18.16
C TYR A 125 6.86 3.17 16.99
N ARG A 126 7.97 2.83 16.35
CA ARG A 126 8.54 3.48 15.17
C ARG A 126 8.09 2.75 13.90
N TYR A 127 7.21 3.37 13.16
CA TYR A 127 6.87 2.92 11.80
C TYR A 127 8.01 3.27 10.83
N SER A 128 8.39 2.33 9.96
CA SER A 128 9.52 2.51 9.05
C SER A 128 9.34 1.68 7.78
N ILE A 129 9.66 2.24 6.64
CA ILE A 129 9.68 1.54 5.35
C ILE A 129 10.66 0.38 5.35
N SER A 130 11.84 0.57 5.96
CA SER A 130 12.85 -0.50 6.02
C SER A 130 12.40 -1.68 6.88
N ASP A 131 11.57 -1.42 7.90
CA ASP A 131 11.01 -2.47 8.74
C ASP A 131 9.84 -3.19 8.04
N ASP A 132 9.00 -2.46 7.31
CA ASP A 132 7.98 -3.06 6.43
C ASP A 132 8.61 -3.93 5.34
N ALA A 133 9.78 -3.55 4.81
CA ALA A 133 10.52 -4.37 3.84
C ALA A 133 11.04 -5.69 4.45
N ARG A 134 11.51 -5.67 5.71
CA ARG A 134 11.91 -6.90 6.45
C ARG A 134 10.70 -7.76 6.80
N LEU A 135 9.58 -7.13 7.13
CA LEU A 135 8.31 -7.85 7.32
C LEU A 135 7.90 -8.56 6.03
N LEU A 136 8.03 -7.91 4.88
CA LEU A 136 7.72 -8.50 3.58
C LEU A 136 8.64 -9.70 3.28
N ASP A 137 9.95 -9.60 3.55
CA ASP A 137 10.89 -10.70 3.43
C ASP A 137 10.49 -11.89 4.32
N TYR A 138 10.19 -11.63 5.59
CA TYR A 138 9.71 -12.63 6.53
C TYR A 138 8.40 -13.29 6.06
N PHE A 139 7.46 -12.51 5.58
CA PHE A 139 6.18 -13.00 5.08
C PHE A 139 6.35 -13.95 3.88
N ILE A 140 7.18 -13.57 2.91
CA ILE A 140 7.45 -14.37 1.71
C ILE A 140 8.16 -15.68 2.08
N ARG A 141 9.14 -15.60 2.94
CA ARG A 141 10.06 -16.69 3.25
C ARG A 141 9.53 -17.65 4.30
N GLU A 142 9.01 -17.12 5.41
CA GLU A 142 8.65 -17.92 6.59
C GLU A 142 7.15 -18.26 6.66
N ILE A 143 6.29 -17.43 6.06
CA ILE A 143 4.84 -17.64 6.13
C ILE A 143 4.30 -18.28 4.87
N LEU A 144 4.74 -17.80 3.70
CA LEU A 144 4.28 -18.30 2.40
C LEU A 144 5.18 -19.39 1.82
N ASP A 145 6.42 -19.49 2.26
CA ASP A 145 7.48 -20.37 1.71
C ASP A 145 7.58 -20.31 0.18
N LEU A 146 7.48 -19.09 -0.38
CA LEU A 146 7.54 -18.91 -1.83
C LEU A 146 8.98 -18.95 -2.32
N ARG A 147 9.23 -19.74 -3.37
CA ARG A 147 10.54 -19.82 -4.04
C ARG A 147 10.65 -18.89 -5.23
N LYS A 148 9.51 -18.43 -5.75
CA LYS A 148 9.41 -17.60 -6.94
C LYS A 148 8.12 -16.81 -6.93
N PHE A 149 8.17 -15.50 -7.23
CA PHE A 149 6.98 -14.65 -7.24
C PHE A 149 7.18 -13.37 -8.05
N THR A 150 6.07 -12.75 -8.43
CA THR A 150 5.98 -11.36 -8.91
C THR A 150 5.66 -10.45 -7.72
N LEU A 151 6.37 -9.33 -7.60
CA LEU A 151 6.05 -8.28 -6.65
C LEU A 151 5.16 -7.22 -7.32
N LEU A 152 4.02 -6.89 -6.73
CA LEU A 152 3.15 -5.79 -7.16
C LEU A 152 3.03 -4.78 -6.02
N THR A 153 3.35 -3.52 -6.31
CA THR A 153 3.38 -2.46 -5.30
C THR A 153 2.54 -1.26 -5.72
N HIS A 154 2.00 -0.53 -4.73
CA HIS A 154 1.20 0.65 -4.95
C HIS A 154 1.49 1.72 -3.88
N ASP A 155 1.66 2.98 -4.26
CA ASP A 155 1.86 4.17 -3.42
C ASP A 155 3.02 4.03 -2.41
N LYS A 156 2.75 4.00 -1.10
CA LYS A 156 3.76 3.72 -0.06
C LYS A 156 4.39 2.34 -0.28
N GLY A 157 3.62 1.38 -0.79
CA GLY A 157 4.08 0.04 -1.13
C GLY A 157 5.25 0.04 -2.10
N ASP A 158 5.34 1.02 -3.02
CA ASP A 158 6.50 1.14 -3.92
C ASP A 158 7.79 1.41 -3.15
N SER A 159 7.74 2.27 -2.13
CA SER A 159 8.90 2.51 -1.28
C SER A 159 9.28 1.27 -0.46
N VAL A 160 8.28 0.49 0.00
CA VAL A 160 8.52 -0.81 0.64
C VAL A 160 9.16 -1.78 -0.35
N GLY A 161 8.66 -1.86 -1.57
CA GLY A 161 9.21 -2.68 -2.65
C GLY A 161 10.65 -2.31 -2.99
N PHE A 162 10.98 -1.04 -3.12
CA PHE A 162 12.35 -0.59 -3.40
C PHE A 162 13.30 -0.86 -2.23
N ALA A 163 12.86 -0.66 -0.99
CA ALA A 163 13.62 -1.03 0.19
C ALA A 163 13.84 -2.55 0.27
N PHE A 164 12.82 -3.33 -0.09
CA PHE A 164 12.90 -4.78 -0.19
C PHE A 164 13.89 -5.23 -1.29
N LEU A 165 13.87 -4.61 -2.47
CA LEU A 165 14.87 -4.87 -3.51
C LEU A 165 16.29 -4.55 -3.02
N ALA A 166 16.46 -3.51 -2.20
CA ALA A 166 17.76 -3.17 -1.62
C ALA A 166 18.25 -4.21 -0.61
N LEU A 167 17.34 -4.87 0.13
CA LEU A 167 17.67 -6.03 0.96
C LEU A 167 18.02 -7.23 0.09
N TYR A 168 17.20 -7.53 -0.92
CA TYR A 168 17.37 -8.62 -1.86
C TYR A 168 18.73 -8.59 -2.56
N GLN A 169 19.19 -7.43 -3.05
CA GLN A 169 20.48 -7.28 -3.73
C GLN A 169 21.70 -7.46 -2.82
N LYS A 170 21.53 -7.37 -1.49
CA LYS A 170 22.61 -7.52 -0.51
C LYS A 170 22.75 -8.95 0.03
N THR A 171 21.84 -9.84 -0.33
CA THR A 171 21.79 -11.18 0.22
C THR A 171 22.47 -12.14 -0.75
N ASP A 172 23.61 -12.72 -0.35
CA ASP A 172 24.41 -13.63 -1.18
C ASP A 172 23.74 -15.00 -1.39
N THR A 173 22.83 -15.37 -0.49
CA THR A 173 22.08 -16.64 -0.55
C THR A 173 20.60 -16.35 -0.77
N LEU A 174 20.18 -16.28 -2.03
CA LEU A 174 18.78 -16.07 -2.37
C LEU A 174 17.99 -17.37 -2.20
N ILE A 175 17.07 -17.35 -1.24
CA ILE A 175 16.14 -18.46 -0.99
C ILE A 175 14.99 -18.45 -1.99
N TYR A 176 14.71 -17.29 -2.58
CA TYR A 176 13.64 -17.07 -3.56
C TYR A 176 14.10 -16.18 -4.73
N LYS A 177 13.32 -16.21 -5.81
CA LYS A 177 13.53 -15.37 -6.99
C LYS A 177 12.34 -14.43 -7.20
N ILE A 178 12.63 -13.14 -7.45
CA ILE A 178 11.64 -12.18 -7.92
C ILE A 178 11.65 -12.21 -9.45
N ASP A 179 10.54 -12.65 -10.05
CA ASP A 179 10.45 -12.75 -11.51
C ASP A 179 10.15 -11.42 -12.17
N HIS A 180 9.35 -10.58 -11.53
CA HIS A 180 8.89 -9.32 -12.07
C HIS A 180 8.51 -8.34 -10.96
N HIS A 181 8.64 -7.04 -11.19
CA HIS A 181 8.14 -5.99 -10.32
C HIS A 181 7.14 -5.12 -11.06
N VAL A 182 5.87 -5.18 -10.69
CA VAL A 182 4.80 -4.29 -11.17
C VAL A 182 4.68 -3.11 -10.22
N ILE A 183 4.88 -1.90 -10.72
CA ILE A 183 4.91 -0.64 -9.95
C ILE A 183 3.71 0.20 -10.38
N LEU A 184 2.83 0.53 -9.43
CA LEU A 184 1.63 1.31 -9.67
C LEU A 184 1.77 2.72 -9.08
N ASN A 185 0.82 3.62 -9.37
CA ASN A 185 0.81 5.01 -8.90
C ASN A 185 1.36 5.22 -7.48
N GLY A 186 2.44 5.95 -7.34
CA GLY A 186 3.03 6.28 -6.04
C GLY A 186 3.89 7.56 -6.04
N GLY A 187 3.94 8.22 -4.88
CA GLY A 187 4.78 9.40 -4.67
C GLY A 187 6.26 9.04 -4.47
N ILE A 188 6.81 8.22 -5.37
CA ILE A 188 8.13 7.59 -5.24
C ILE A 188 9.31 8.54 -5.51
N TYR A 189 9.04 9.76 -5.98
CA TYR A 189 10.01 10.83 -6.10
C TYR A 189 9.44 12.10 -5.47
N LEU A 190 9.89 12.41 -4.25
CA LEU A 190 9.32 13.47 -3.41
C LEU A 190 9.33 14.87 -4.03
N PRO A 191 10.35 15.29 -4.81
CA PRO A 191 10.34 16.62 -5.42
C PRO A 191 9.15 16.87 -6.36
N LEU A 192 8.59 15.82 -6.97
CA LEU A 192 7.42 15.90 -7.83
C LEU A 192 6.11 15.48 -7.12
N ALA A 193 6.20 14.82 -5.96
CA ALA A 193 5.03 14.35 -5.23
C ALA A 193 4.28 15.50 -4.55
N LYS A 194 2.96 15.52 -4.68
CA LYS A 194 2.10 16.52 -4.04
C LYS A 194 1.48 15.97 -2.76
N LEU A 195 2.08 16.31 -1.62
CA LEU A 195 1.44 16.02 -0.34
C LEU A 195 0.11 16.76 -0.24
N SER A 196 -0.96 16.02 0.06
CA SER A 196 -2.28 16.61 0.33
C SER A 196 -2.23 17.51 1.57
N ALA A 197 -3.17 18.46 1.68
CA ALA A 197 -3.28 19.31 2.87
C ALA A 197 -3.44 18.45 4.15
N VAL A 198 -4.20 17.36 4.06
CA VAL A 198 -4.39 16.43 5.19
C VAL A 198 -3.05 15.82 5.63
N GLN A 199 -2.24 15.32 4.70
CA GLN A 199 -0.91 14.78 5.03
C GLN A 199 -0.03 15.84 5.71
N LYS A 200 -0.02 17.09 5.20
CA LYS A 200 0.75 18.19 5.79
C LYS A 200 0.31 18.47 7.23
N TYR A 201 -1.00 18.56 7.48
CA TYR A 201 -1.51 18.81 8.84
C TYR A 201 -1.27 17.64 9.79
N LEU A 202 -1.41 16.41 9.32
CA LEU A 202 -1.18 15.23 10.14
C LEU A 202 0.29 15.04 10.55
N THR A 203 1.24 15.63 9.83
CA THR A 203 2.66 15.59 10.21
C THR A 203 3.05 16.60 11.30
N ILE A 204 2.16 17.55 11.63
CA ILE A 204 2.41 18.52 12.72
C ILE A 204 2.26 17.80 14.07
N PRO A 205 3.30 17.75 14.91
CA PRO A 205 3.25 17.10 16.22
C PRO A 205 2.06 17.61 17.06
N ILE A 206 1.44 16.72 17.85
CA ILE A 206 0.28 17.00 18.70
C ILE A 206 -0.97 17.35 17.87
N PHE A 207 -0.88 18.31 16.94
CA PHE A 207 -2.01 18.73 16.09
C PHE A 207 -2.54 17.59 15.22
N GLY A 208 -1.65 16.81 14.59
CA GLY A 208 -2.04 15.64 13.81
C GLY A 208 -2.79 14.59 14.64
N GLN A 209 -2.35 14.35 15.88
CA GLN A 209 -3.04 13.44 16.80
C GLN A 209 -4.39 13.98 17.23
N PHE A 210 -4.47 15.29 17.52
CA PHE A 210 -5.75 15.97 17.79
C PHE A 210 -6.72 15.82 16.62
N MET A 211 -6.25 16.10 15.41
CA MET A 211 -7.05 15.98 14.19
C MET A 211 -7.65 14.59 14.01
N THR A 212 -6.83 13.52 14.16
CA THR A 212 -7.31 12.14 13.94
C THR A 212 -8.18 11.62 15.07
N ARG A 213 -8.10 12.20 16.26
CA ARG A 213 -8.91 11.78 17.39
C ARG A 213 -10.27 12.46 17.44
N PHE A 214 -10.36 13.74 17.06
CA PHE A 214 -11.55 14.56 17.28
C PHE A 214 -12.21 15.09 15.99
N ILE A 215 -11.45 15.22 14.92
CA ILE A 215 -11.95 15.89 13.70
C ILE A 215 -12.05 14.91 12.54
N LEU A 216 -10.97 14.16 12.24
CA LEU A 216 -10.90 13.23 11.12
C LEU A 216 -11.40 11.84 11.54
N THR A 217 -12.71 11.74 11.79
CA THR A 217 -13.34 10.44 11.99
C THR A 217 -13.12 9.54 10.76
N PRO A 218 -13.21 8.19 10.89
CA PRO A 218 -13.11 7.28 9.76
C PRO A 218 -13.97 7.69 8.56
N ASP A 219 -15.21 8.08 8.78
CA ASP A 219 -16.12 8.52 7.71
C ASP A 219 -15.68 9.82 7.02
N ARG A 220 -15.25 10.81 7.81
CA ARG A 220 -14.77 12.09 7.25
C ARG A 220 -13.49 11.87 6.44
N PHE A 221 -12.60 11.02 6.96
CA PHE A 221 -11.36 10.70 6.26
C PHE A 221 -11.65 9.94 4.95
N THR A 222 -12.56 8.97 4.97
CA THR A 222 -12.99 8.23 3.78
C THR A 222 -13.59 9.15 2.72
N LYS A 223 -14.42 10.14 3.11
CA LYS A 223 -14.97 11.13 2.17
C LYS A 223 -13.88 11.99 1.51
N LEU A 224 -12.80 12.31 2.23
CA LEU A 224 -11.64 13.00 1.65
C LEU A 224 -10.87 12.11 0.70
N LEU A 225 -10.66 10.86 1.08
CA LEU A 225 -9.98 9.85 0.27
C LEU A 225 -10.75 9.55 -1.03
N ALA A 226 -12.09 9.50 -0.97
CA ALA A 226 -12.93 9.22 -2.12
C ALA A 226 -12.74 10.20 -3.31
N LYS A 227 -12.16 11.37 -3.06
CA LYS A 227 -11.85 12.38 -4.11
C LYS A 227 -10.72 11.97 -5.05
N ILE A 228 -9.95 10.95 -4.70
CA ILE A 228 -8.82 10.46 -5.48
C ILE A 228 -9.08 9.09 -6.13
N TYR A 229 -10.36 8.68 -6.16
CA TYR A 229 -10.86 7.53 -6.93
C TYR A 229 -11.58 8.00 -8.20
N PHE A 230 -11.55 7.17 -9.22
CA PHE A 230 -12.29 7.38 -10.46
C PHE A 230 -12.83 6.06 -11.04
N PRO A 231 -14.17 5.91 -11.20
CA PRO A 231 -15.22 6.83 -10.78
C PRO A 231 -15.30 6.99 -9.26
N ALA A 232 -16.07 8.00 -8.81
CA ALA A 232 -16.23 8.25 -7.38
C ALA A 232 -16.79 7.03 -6.65
N LEU A 233 -16.25 6.76 -5.45
CA LEU A 233 -16.69 5.64 -4.60
C LEU A 233 -18.18 5.72 -4.27
N THR A 234 -18.88 4.62 -4.42
CA THR A 234 -20.26 4.44 -3.95
C THR A 234 -20.34 4.56 -2.42
N LYS A 235 -21.53 4.81 -1.88
CA LYS A 235 -21.73 4.81 -0.41
C LYS A 235 -21.36 3.49 0.24
N LYS A 236 -21.62 2.35 -0.43
CA LYS A 236 -21.22 1.01 0.06
C LYS A 236 -19.70 0.87 0.16
N GLN A 237 -18.96 1.27 -0.87
CA GLN A 237 -17.49 1.25 -0.85
C GLN A 237 -16.93 2.17 0.24
N GLN A 238 -17.48 3.39 0.38
CA GLN A 238 -17.08 4.30 1.45
C GLN A 238 -17.32 3.70 2.84
N LEU A 239 -18.46 3.03 3.06
CA LEU A 239 -18.75 2.36 4.32
C LEU A 239 -17.73 1.25 4.62
N ASN A 240 -17.35 0.43 3.62
CA ASN A 240 -16.34 -0.61 3.80
C ASN A 240 -14.97 -0.02 4.19
N ILE A 241 -14.50 1.01 3.49
CA ILE A 241 -13.23 1.67 3.79
C ILE A 241 -13.25 2.33 5.18
N SER A 242 -14.34 3.03 5.51
CA SER A 242 -14.53 3.64 6.82
C SER A 242 -14.49 2.60 7.95
N SER A 243 -15.11 1.44 7.73
CA SER A 243 -15.09 0.33 8.69
C SER A 243 -13.67 -0.19 8.94
N ILE A 244 -12.88 -0.34 7.89
CA ILE A 244 -11.47 -0.76 7.99
C ILE A 244 -10.66 0.29 8.77
N PHE A 245 -10.85 1.57 8.48
CA PHE A 245 -10.20 2.65 9.22
C PHE A 245 -10.58 2.71 10.70
N ASN A 246 -11.79 2.27 11.04
CA ASN A 246 -12.25 2.23 12.44
C ASN A 246 -11.66 1.05 13.23
N TYR A 247 -11.19 0.00 12.55
CA TYR A 247 -10.62 -1.17 13.23
C TYR A 247 -9.43 -0.78 14.11
N GLN A 248 -9.47 -1.15 15.40
CA GLN A 248 -8.49 -0.78 16.44
C GLN A 248 -8.17 0.74 16.50
N GLY A 249 -9.10 1.59 16.10
CA GLY A 249 -8.89 3.04 16.04
C GLY A 249 -7.81 3.43 15.02
N GLY A 250 -7.81 2.81 13.84
CA GLY A 250 -6.73 2.89 12.85
C GLY A 250 -6.36 4.32 12.43
N THR A 251 -7.35 5.23 12.30
CA THR A 251 -7.05 6.64 11.96
C THR A 251 -6.16 7.33 13.01
N THR A 252 -6.18 6.90 14.25
CA THR A 252 -5.40 7.53 15.34
C THR A 252 -3.89 7.33 15.20
N VAL A 253 -3.44 6.34 14.42
CA VAL A 253 -2.01 6.12 14.15
C VAL A 253 -1.52 6.76 12.84
N PHE A 254 -2.42 7.34 12.02
CA PHE A 254 -2.04 7.96 10.74
C PHE A 254 -0.93 9.02 10.86
N PRO A 255 -0.91 9.91 11.87
CA PRO A 255 0.21 10.84 12.04
C PRO A 255 1.57 10.16 12.19
N LYS A 256 1.57 8.97 12.82
CA LYS A 256 2.79 8.18 13.01
C LYS A 256 3.18 7.41 11.75
N THR A 257 2.19 6.83 11.06
CA THR A 257 2.45 6.10 9.81
C THR A 257 2.98 6.99 8.71
N LEU A 258 2.69 8.31 8.73
CA LEU A 258 3.25 9.30 7.80
C LEU A 258 4.78 9.51 7.92
N LYS A 259 5.44 8.89 8.90
CA LYS A 259 6.91 8.87 8.98
C LYS A 259 7.57 8.28 7.72
N TYR A 260 6.86 7.50 6.92
CA TYR A 260 7.38 7.03 5.64
C TYR A 260 7.85 8.17 4.71
N ILE A 261 7.27 9.38 4.85
CA ILE A 261 7.71 10.56 4.09
C ILE A 261 9.13 10.98 4.52
N GLN A 262 9.47 10.83 5.81
CA GLN A 262 10.81 11.08 6.31
C GLN A 262 11.80 10.02 5.81
N ASP A 263 11.38 8.75 5.82
CA ASP A 263 12.17 7.65 5.29
C ASP A 263 12.45 7.85 3.77
N ARG A 264 11.44 8.31 2.99
CA ARG A 264 11.65 8.70 1.59
C ARG A 264 12.70 9.79 1.47
N ARG A 265 12.62 10.89 2.25
CA ARG A 265 13.62 11.96 2.20
C ARG A 265 15.04 11.47 2.46
N GLN A 266 15.19 10.49 3.35
CA GLN A 266 16.48 9.95 3.73
C GLN A 266 17.04 8.94 2.73
N PHE A 267 16.19 8.07 2.19
CA PHE A 267 16.61 6.87 1.47
C PHE A 267 16.19 6.82 0.00
N GLU A 268 15.38 7.75 -0.49
CA GLU A 268 14.82 7.76 -1.85
C GLU A 268 15.88 7.56 -2.91
N GLN A 269 16.98 8.29 -2.86
CA GLN A 269 18.05 8.19 -3.84
C GLN A 269 18.71 6.79 -3.86
N ALA A 270 18.92 6.20 -2.68
CA ALA A 270 19.48 4.86 -2.57
C ALA A 270 18.51 3.81 -3.13
N TRP A 271 17.22 3.94 -2.85
CA TRP A 271 16.19 3.03 -3.36
C TRP A 271 16.02 3.13 -4.87
N LEU A 272 16.00 4.34 -5.42
CA LEU A 272 15.92 4.57 -6.87
C LEU A 272 17.18 4.08 -7.59
N LYS A 273 18.36 4.23 -6.98
CA LYS A 273 19.60 3.62 -7.49
C LYS A 273 19.49 2.09 -7.52
N THR A 274 18.91 1.48 -6.47
CA THR A 274 18.65 0.04 -6.42
C THR A 274 17.72 -0.40 -7.56
N LEU A 275 16.63 0.35 -7.81
CA LEU A 275 15.72 0.09 -8.93
C LEU A 275 16.46 0.10 -10.27
N LYS A 276 17.34 1.09 -10.50
CA LYS A 276 18.14 1.22 -11.71
C LYS A 276 19.10 0.05 -11.91
N GLN A 277 19.71 -0.43 -10.84
CA GLN A 277 20.69 -1.52 -10.86
C GLN A 277 20.06 -2.91 -10.83
N SER A 278 18.75 -3.00 -10.56
CA SER A 278 18.04 -4.26 -10.47
C SER A 278 18.02 -4.99 -11.82
N LYS A 279 18.27 -6.30 -11.78
CA LYS A 279 18.15 -7.21 -12.93
C LYS A 279 16.74 -7.80 -13.08
N ILE A 280 15.81 -7.41 -12.19
CA ILE A 280 14.44 -7.90 -12.19
C ILE A 280 13.66 -7.12 -13.26
N PRO A 281 12.96 -7.77 -14.19
CA PRO A 281 12.06 -7.10 -15.12
C PRO A 281 11.03 -6.25 -14.39
N ALA A 282 10.64 -5.10 -14.95
CA ALA A 282 9.67 -4.22 -14.31
C ALA A 282 8.63 -3.67 -15.28
N THR A 283 7.41 -3.48 -14.79
CA THR A 283 6.34 -2.77 -15.50
C THR A 283 5.86 -1.61 -14.65
N LEU A 284 5.96 -0.40 -15.17
CA LEU A 284 5.42 0.82 -14.57
C LEU A 284 4.03 1.06 -15.19
N ILE A 285 2.98 1.10 -14.36
CA ILE A 285 1.60 1.34 -14.82
C ILE A 285 1.04 2.52 -14.04
N TRP A 286 0.53 3.53 -14.76
CA TRP A 286 0.13 4.78 -14.15
C TRP A 286 -1.25 5.25 -14.60
N GLY A 287 -2.13 5.58 -13.64
CA GLY A 287 -3.40 6.25 -13.88
C GLY A 287 -3.16 7.75 -14.12
N GLU A 288 -3.62 8.28 -15.26
CA GLU A 288 -3.34 9.65 -15.65
C GLU A 288 -4.11 10.72 -14.86
N ARG A 289 -5.19 10.30 -14.19
CA ARG A 289 -6.05 11.22 -13.41
C ARG A 289 -5.62 11.37 -11.95
N ASP A 290 -4.46 10.82 -11.57
CA ASP A 290 -3.96 10.89 -10.21
C ASP A 290 -3.60 12.33 -9.81
N PRO A 291 -4.29 12.93 -8.82
CA PRO A 291 -3.99 14.29 -8.39
C PRO A 291 -2.80 14.36 -7.41
N ILE A 292 -2.34 13.22 -6.88
CA ILE A 292 -1.29 13.11 -5.85
C ILE A 292 0.03 12.69 -6.48
N ALA A 293 0.04 11.53 -7.15
CA ALA A 293 1.17 11.00 -7.88
C ALA A 293 0.95 11.19 -9.37
N LYS A 294 1.21 12.41 -9.84
CA LYS A 294 1.00 12.77 -11.24
C LYS A 294 1.94 12.02 -12.19
N THR A 295 1.56 11.96 -13.47
CA THR A 295 2.33 11.28 -14.53
C THR A 295 3.78 11.76 -14.63
N GLU A 296 4.06 13.01 -14.28
CA GLU A 296 5.42 13.55 -14.26
C GLU A 296 6.37 12.76 -13.34
N ILE A 297 5.84 12.10 -12.30
CA ILE A 297 6.64 11.19 -11.45
C ILE A 297 6.99 9.93 -12.24
N ALA A 298 6.02 9.33 -12.90
CA ALA A 298 6.24 8.12 -13.70
C ALA A 298 7.22 8.38 -14.85
N ASP A 299 7.07 9.52 -15.55
CA ASP A 299 7.98 9.95 -16.62
C ASP A 299 9.40 10.11 -16.09
N PHE A 300 9.56 10.78 -14.96
CA PHE A 300 10.87 10.93 -14.32
C PHE A 300 11.51 9.60 -13.94
N ILE A 301 10.71 8.66 -13.37
CA ILE A 301 11.20 7.31 -13.00
C ILE A 301 11.57 6.52 -14.24
N TRP A 302 10.74 6.59 -15.28
CA TRP A 302 11.03 5.93 -16.55
C TRP A 302 12.34 6.42 -17.14
N ASP A 303 12.47 7.70 -17.39
CA ASP A 303 13.62 8.28 -18.09
C ASP A 303 14.95 8.13 -17.33
N ASN A 304 14.93 8.20 -16.00
CA ASN A 304 16.15 8.21 -15.20
C ASN A 304 16.55 6.83 -14.63
N TYR A 305 15.59 5.91 -14.46
CA TYR A 305 15.83 4.66 -13.72
C TYR A 305 15.41 3.38 -14.46
N LEU A 306 14.44 3.41 -15.39
CA LEU A 306 13.94 2.20 -16.03
C LEU A 306 14.34 2.05 -17.50
N LYS A 307 14.32 3.12 -18.28
CA LYS A 307 14.52 3.11 -19.73
C LYS A 307 15.89 2.59 -20.18
N ASN A 308 16.93 2.91 -19.42
CA ASN A 308 18.34 2.63 -19.77
C ASN A 308 19.02 1.71 -18.76
N ARG A 309 18.27 0.77 -18.17
CA ARG A 309 18.84 -0.27 -17.30
C ARG A 309 19.04 -1.58 -18.07
N ASP A 310 19.85 -2.50 -17.53
CA ASP A 310 20.14 -3.76 -18.20
C ASP A 310 18.97 -4.77 -18.16
N ALA A 311 17.97 -4.57 -17.29
CA ALA A 311 16.80 -5.44 -17.22
C ALA A 311 15.64 -4.89 -18.04
N PRO A 312 14.81 -5.76 -18.65
CA PRO A 312 13.63 -5.34 -19.39
C PRO A 312 12.67 -4.50 -18.56
N ALA A 313 12.06 -3.49 -19.19
CA ALA A 313 11.01 -2.69 -18.56
C ALA A 313 9.98 -2.24 -19.59
N SER A 314 8.76 -1.94 -19.11
CA SER A 314 7.69 -1.30 -19.88
C SER A 314 7.00 -0.22 -19.07
N TYR A 315 6.46 0.78 -19.75
CA TYR A 315 5.71 1.86 -19.12
C TYR A 315 4.36 2.06 -19.82
N TRP A 316 3.30 1.95 -19.01
CA TRP A 316 1.92 2.07 -19.46
C TRP A 316 1.18 3.19 -18.74
N ARG A 317 0.27 3.87 -19.45
CA ARG A 317 -0.67 4.83 -18.88
C ARG A 317 -2.11 4.37 -19.10
N ILE A 318 -2.96 4.59 -18.08
CA ILE A 318 -4.39 4.29 -18.13
C ILE A 318 -5.16 5.62 -18.02
N PRO A 319 -5.75 6.15 -19.13
CA PRO A 319 -6.38 7.47 -19.15
C PRO A 319 -7.57 7.63 -18.20
N CYS A 320 -8.28 6.52 -17.91
CA CYS A 320 -9.47 6.49 -17.07
C CYS A 320 -9.21 6.04 -15.64
N ALA A 321 -7.98 5.99 -15.19
CA ALA A 321 -7.62 5.63 -13.83
C ALA A 321 -7.03 6.82 -13.09
N SER A 322 -7.31 6.88 -11.80
CA SER A 322 -6.75 7.82 -10.85
C SER A 322 -5.72 7.13 -9.96
N HIS A 323 -5.60 7.57 -8.71
CA HIS A 323 -4.61 7.03 -7.77
C HIS A 323 -4.79 5.53 -7.48
N TYR A 324 -6.03 5.06 -7.36
CA TYR A 324 -6.36 3.66 -7.06
C TYR A 324 -6.75 2.89 -8.32
N LEU A 325 -5.84 2.79 -9.30
CA LEU A 325 -6.10 2.16 -10.58
C LEU A 325 -6.53 0.68 -10.45
N GLN A 326 -6.11 -0.03 -9.40
CA GLN A 326 -6.52 -1.40 -9.08
C GLN A 326 -8.01 -1.52 -8.68
N ASN A 327 -8.63 -0.40 -8.29
CA ASN A 327 -10.06 -0.30 -8.05
C ASN A 327 -10.78 0.38 -9.22
N ASP A 328 -10.14 1.38 -9.84
CA ASP A 328 -10.75 2.21 -10.88
C ASP A 328 -10.90 1.44 -12.20
N GLN A 329 -9.88 0.68 -12.60
CA GLN A 329 -9.81 -0.08 -13.85
C GLN A 329 -9.21 -1.48 -13.64
N PRO A 330 -9.81 -2.33 -12.78
CA PRO A 330 -9.23 -3.62 -12.40
C PRO A 330 -9.08 -4.59 -13.57
N SER A 331 -10.03 -4.60 -14.52
CA SER A 331 -9.97 -5.44 -15.72
C SER A 331 -8.82 -5.07 -16.64
N ILE A 332 -8.66 -3.77 -16.93
CA ILE A 332 -7.56 -3.25 -17.77
C ILE A 332 -6.21 -3.51 -17.09
N LEU A 333 -6.12 -3.24 -15.80
CA LEU A 333 -4.90 -3.49 -15.03
C LEU A 333 -4.52 -4.97 -15.02
N ALA A 334 -5.49 -5.88 -14.85
CA ALA A 334 -5.25 -7.32 -14.92
C ALA A 334 -4.73 -7.75 -16.30
N GLN A 335 -5.28 -7.22 -17.38
CA GLN A 335 -4.80 -7.48 -18.74
C GLN A 335 -3.35 -7.02 -18.93
N LEU A 336 -2.98 -5.81 -18.45
CA LEU A 336 -1.61 -5.31 -18.52
C LEU A 336 -0.64 -6.16 -17.69
N ILE A 337 -1.06 -6.63 -16.50
CA ILE A 337 -0.27 -7.54 -15.68
C ILE A 337 -0.05 -8.86 -16.42
N ASN A 338 -1.12 -9.46 -16.96
CA ASN A 338 -1.03 -10.71 -17.72
C ASN A 338 -0.10 -10.58 -18.94
N GLN A 339 -0.18 -9.47 -19.67
CA GLN A 339 0.72 -9.18 -20.79
C GLN A 339 2.18 -9.11 -20.33
N SER A 340 2.42 -8.37 -19.24
CA SER A 340 3.77 -8.17 -18.70
C SER A 340 4.42 -9.47 -18.20
N LEU A 341 3.61 -10.38 -17.64
CA LEU A 341 4.11 -11.63 -17.06
C LEU A 341 4.19 -12.77 -18.07
N SER A 342 3.30 -12.82 -19.06
CA SER A 342 3.27 -13.89 -20.07
C SER A 342 4.07 -13.58 -21.34
N GLY A 343 4.41 -12.31 -21.58
CA GLY A 343 5.01 -11.83 -22.82
C GLY A 343 4.09 -11.91 -24.05
N LYS A 344 2.81 -12.24 -23.84
CA LYS A 344 1.83 -12.33 -24.93
C LYS A 344 1.20 -10.97 -25.17
N ASN A 345 1.22 -10.50 -26.42
CA ASN A 345 0.46 -9.30 -26.79
C ASN A 345 -1.03 -9.55 -26.57
N ILE A 346 -1.65 -8.78 -25.69
CA ILE A 346 -3.08 -8.82 -25.47
C ILE A 346 -3.71 -7.75 -26.36
N VAL A 347 -4.63 -8.16 -27.23
CA VAL A 347 -5.53 -7.22 -27.90
C VAL A 347 -6.55 -6.79 -26.85
N PHE A 348 -6.45 -5.54 -26.39
CA PHE A 348 -7.46 -4.99 -25.48
C PHE A 348 -8.82 -5.14 -26.12
N ILE A 349 -9.66 -5.99 -25.54
CA ILE A 349 -11.06 -6.14 -25.97
C ILE A 349 -11.66 -4.75 -25.83
N LYS A 350 -12.17 -4.20 -26.93
CA LYS A 350 -12.86 -2.92 -26.96
C LYS A 350 -14.07 -3.00 -26.03
N GLU A 351 -13.84 -2.78 -24.74
CA GLU A 351 -14.95 -2.45 -23.85
C GLU A 351 -15.55 -1.13 -24.34
N LYS A 352 -16.86 -0.97 -24.12
CA LYS A 352 -17.72 0.07 -24.70
C LYS A 352 -17.20 1.53 -24.62
N ASP A 353 -16.06 1.76 -23.99
CA ASP A 353 -15.50 3.08 -23.74
C ASP A 353 -14.11 3.23 -24.38
N LEU A 354 -14.06 3.66 -25.64
CA LEU A 354 -12.83 3.97 -26.39
C LEU A 354 -11.88 4.95 -25.66
N LYS A 355 -12.39 5.66 -24.63
CA LYS A 355 -11.62 6.64 -23.85
C LYS A 355 -10.70 6.01 -22.80
N CYS A 356 -10.84 4.71 -22.53
CA CYS A 356 -10.10 4.01 -21.45
C CYS A 356 -9.02 3.07 -21.96
N ILE A 357 -8.69 3.11 -23.25
CA ILE A 357 -7.64 2.24 -23.82
C ILE A 357 -6.29 2.64 -23.22
N PRO A 358 -5.57 1.69 -22.59
CA PRO A 358 -4.25 1.97 -22.05
C PRO A 358 -3.25 2.27 -23.17
N THR A 359 -2.32 3.16 -22.89
CA THR A 359 -1.28 3.55 -23.84
C THR A 359 0.07 3.01 -23.38
N LEU A 360 0.74 2.24 -24.25
CA LEU A 360 2.15 1.92 -24.07
C LEU A 360 2.96 3.18 -24.37
N VAL A 361 3.65 3.70 -23.36
CA VAL A 361 4.50 4.90 -23.49
C VAL A 361 5.85 4.51 -24.10
N ASP A 362 6.49 3.47 -23.55
CA ASP A 362 7.77 2.96 -24.02
C ASP A 362 8.04 1.56 -23.46
N GLU A 363 8.93 0.80 -24.12
CA GLU A 363 9.39 -0.50 -23.63
C GLU A 363 10.83 -0.80 -24.07
N THR A 364 11.53 -1.57 -23.27
CA THR A 364 12.93 -1.95 -23.56
C THR A 364 13.10 -3.43 -23.94
N TRP A 365 11.99 -4.20 -23.99
CA TRP A 365 11.99 -5.63 -24.32
C TRP A 365 12.56 -5.96 -25.70
N GLN A 366 12.40 -5.03 -26.66
CA GLN A 366 12.84 -5.21 -28.04
C GLN A 366 14.30 -4.81 -28.28
N LYS A 367 14.91 -4.07 -27.35
CA LYS A 367 16.28 -3.56 -27.51
C LYS A 367 17.37 -4.62 -27.28
N ASN A 368 16.99 -5.79 -26.75
CA ASN A 368 17.91 -6.87 -26.34
C ASN A 368 17.72 -8.15 -27.19
N LYS A 369 17.03 -8.05 -28.32
CA LYS A 369 16.99 -9.06 -29.39
C LYS A 369 17.84 -8.59 -30.54
#